data_64cb424a55e3f48ab1e2b68934177a9f
#
_entry.id   64cb424a55e3f48ab1e2b68934177a9f
#
_cell.length_a   1.000
_cell.length_b   1.000
_cell.length_c   1.000
_cell.angle_alpha   90.00
_cell.angle_beta   90.00
_cell.angle_gamma   90.00
#
_symmetry.space_group_name_H-M   'P 1'
#
loop_
_entity.id
_entity.type
_entity.pdbx_description
1 polymer ?
#
loop_
_entity_poly.entity_id
_entity_poly.type
_entity_poly.pdbx_seq_one_letter_code
_entity_poly.pdbx_strand_id
1 'polypeptide(L)' 'MLFHKSKGIIIVGCSPFGAALANTLYNKGHKVVVLDRDRESFRYLPDGFGGAEMEGDPTDPKVLK' A
#
# COMPACT_ATOMS: atom_id res chain seq x y z
N MET A 1 -7.05 -2.44 -5.10
CA MET A 1 -7.14 -1.36 -6.09
C MET A 1 -5.88 -0.53 -6.08
N LEU A 2 -5.45 -0.09 -7.24
CA LEU A 2 -4.20 0.65 -7.38
C LEU A 2 -4.48 2.05 -7.94
N PHE A 3 -3.92 3.07 -7.28
CA PHE A 3 -3.95 4.44 -7.78
C PHE A 3 -2.52 4.89 -8.04
N HIS A 4 -2.29 5.50 -9.18
CA HIS A 4 -0.99 6.02 -9.56
C HIS A 4 -1.03 7.55 -9.63
N LYS A 5 -0.10 8.18 -8.93
CA LYS A 5 0.11 9.62 -9.00
C LYS A 5 1.51 9.89 -9.52
N SER A 6 1.76 11.12 -9.97
CA SER A 6 3.06 11.48 -10.54
C SER A 6 4.25 11.17 -9.64
N LYS A 7 4.04 11.15 -8.31
CA LYS A 7 5.11 10.96 -7.35
C LYS A 7 4.95 9.71 -6.50
N GLY A 8 3.95 8.89 -6.77
CA GLY A 8 3.77 7.72 -5.93
C GLY A 8 2.61 6.86 -6.34
N ILE A 9 2.53 5.71 -5.70
CA ILE A 9 1.51 4.70 -5.94
C ILE A 9 0.84 4.37 -4.63
N ILE A 10 -0.48 4.35 -4.62
CA ILE A 10 -1.25 3.94 -3.45
C ILE A 10 -1.92 2.62 -3.80
N ILE A 11 -1.67 1.60 -2.99
CA ILE A 11 -2.32 0.29 -3.13
C ILE A 11 -3.38 0.19 -2.04
N VAL A 12 -4.62 0.05 -2.45
CA VAL A 12 -5.74 -0.06 -1.52
C VAL A 12 -6.08 -1.55 -1.35
N GLY A 13 -5.86 -2.05 -0.15
CA GLY A 13 -6.07 -3.44 0.19
C GLY A 13 -4.77 -4.22 0.23
N CYS A 14 -4.38 -4.63 1.43
CA CYS A 14 -3.15 -5.41 1.63
C CYS A 14 -3.50 -6.90 1.72
N SER A 15 -3.96 -7.45 0.61
CA SER A 15 -4.10 -8.90 0.46
C SER A 15 -2.72 -9.47 0.13
N PRO A 16 -2.56 -10.81 0.10
CA PRO A 16 -1.28 -11.37 -0.35
C PRO A 16 -0.89 -10.89 -1.74
N PHE A 17 -1.87 -10.71 -2.64
CA PHE A 17 -1.59 -10.18 -3.96
C PHE A 17 -1.18 -8.71 -3.91
N GLY A 18 -1.91 -7.89 -3.15
CA GLY A 18 -1.59 -6.47 -3.02
C GLY A 18 -0.22 -6.26 -2.39
N ALA A 19 0.11 -7.07 -1.39
CA ALA A 19 1.41 -6.99 -0.74
C ALA A 19 2.54 -7.34 -1.71
N ALA A 20 2.37 -8.38 -2.51
CA ALA A 20 3.38 -8.77 -3.50
C ALA A 20 3.56 -7.67 -4.54
N LEU A 21 2.47 -7.08 -4.99
CA LEU A 21 2.52 -5.99 -5.96
C LEU A 21 3.24 -4.77 -5.36
N ALA A 22 2.92 -4.44 -4.11
CA ALA A 22 3.54 -3.32 -3.43
C ALA A 22 5.06 -3.49 -3.36
N ASN A 23 5.49 -4.67 -2.97
CA ASN A 23 6.92 -4.96 -2.86
C ASN A 23 7.62 -4.89 -4.22
N THR A 24 6.98 -5.43 -5.25
CA THR A 24 7.53 -5.39 -6.60
C THR A 24 7.71 -3.95 -7.09
N LEU A 25 6.68 -3.13 -6.89
CA LEU A 25 6.73 -1.74 -7.32
C LEU A 25 7.73 -0.93 -6.52
N TYR A 26 7.82 -1.18 -5.22
CA TYR A 26 8.81 -0.51 -4.41
C TYR A 26 10.23 -0.84 -4.88
N ASN A 27 10.49 -2.11 -5.19
CA ASN A 27 11.81 -2.54 -5.64
C ASN A 27 12.17 -1.97 -7.02
N LYS A 28 11.17 -1.51 -7.78
CA LYS A 28 11.42 -0.85 -9.05
C LYS A 28 11.65 0.66 -8.91
N GLY A 29 11.70 1.16 -7.68
CA GLY A 29 12.03 2.56 -7.43
C GLY A 29 10.82 3.47 -7.24
N HIS A 30 9.61 2.90 -7.19
CA HIS A 30 8.42 3.72 -6.95
C HIS A 30 8.23 4.00 -5.46
N LYS A 31 7.64 5.15 -5.17
CA LYS A 31 7.17 5.40 -3.82
C LYS A 31 5.83 4.70 -3.68
N VAL A 32 5.70 3.84 -2.68
CA VAL A 32 4.51 3.00 -2.51
C VAL A 32 3.94 3.19 -1.11
N VAL A 33 2.63 3.40 -1.05
CA VAL A 33 1.87 3.41 0.21
C VAL A 33 0.82 2.32 0.11
N VAL A 34 0.75 1.46 1.12
CA VAL A 34 -0.27 0.42 1.20
C VAL A 34 -1.30 0.85 2.24
N LEU A 35 -2.54 0.92 1.83
CA LEU A 35 -3.65 1.36 2.68
C LEU A 35 -4.60 0.20 2.93
N ASP A 36 -4.88 -0.08 4.19
CA ASP A 36 -5.86 -1.09 4.56
C ASP A 36 -6.53 -0.67 5.87
N ARG A 37 -7.81 -1.02 6.00
CA ARG A 37 -8.52 -0.73 7.24
C ARG A 37 -8.13 -1.69 8.36
N ASP A 38 -7.53 -2.82 8.03
CA ASP A 38 -7.13 -3.85 8.99
C ASP A 38 -5.61 -3.91 9.06
N ARG A 39 -5.07 -3.44 10.20
CA ARG A 39 -3.64 -3.46 10.44
C ARG A 39 -3.03 -4.85 10.30
N GLU A 40 -3.78 -5.90 10.65
CA GLU A 40 -3.28 -7.26 10.58
C GLU A 40 -2.96 -7.69 9.14
N SER A 41 -3.57 -7.06 8.17
CA SER A 41 -3.28 -7.37 6.76
C SER A 41 -1.85 -7.03 6.36
N PHE A 42 -1.20 -6.10 7.06
CA PHE A 42 0.16 -5.70 6.72
C PHE A 42 1.17 -6.82 6.96
N ARG A 43 0.80 -7.88 7.67
CA ARG A 43 1.67 -9.05 7.87
C ARG A 43 2.01 -9.74 6.55
N TYR A 44 1.23 -9.53 5.50
CA TYR A 44 1.52 -10.10 4.18
C TYR A 44 2.68 -9.40 3.49
N LEU A 45 3.05 -8.20 3.94
CA LEU A 45 4.21 -7.51 3.39
C LEU A 45 5.49 -8.19 3.86
N PRO A 46 6.52 -8.31 2.99
CA PRO A 46 7.78 -8.90 3.42
C PRO A 46 8.50 -8.00 4.43
N ASP A 47 9.35 -8.60 5.26
CA ASP A 47 10.07 -7.87 6.31
C ASP A 47 10.91 -6.73 5.75
N GLY A 48 11.41 -6.87 4.55
CA GLY A 48 12.23 -5.85 3.93
C GLY A 48 11.46 -4.79 3.14
N PHE A 49 10.13 -4.79 3.22
CA PHE A 49 9.34 -3.79 2.49
C PHE A 49 9.65 -2.38 3.02
N GLY A 50 10.13 -1.52 2.14
CA GLY A 50 10.55 -0.19 2.52
C GLY A 50 9.51 0.90 2.27
N GLY A 51 8.36 0.56 1.76
CA GLY A 51 7.28 1.53 1.54
C GLY A 51 6.55 1.87 2.83
N ALA A 52 5.49 2.65 2.71
CA ALA A 52 4.70 3.07 3.85
C ALA A 52 3.45 2.21 4.02
N GLU A 53 3.02 2.07 5.26
CA GLU A 53 1.77 1.40 5.62
C GLU A 53 0.86 2.43 6.25
N MET A 54 -0.40 2.43 5.85
CA MET A 54 -1.39 3.35 6.41
C MET A 54 -2.65 2.57 6.75
N GLU A 55 -3.02 2.58 8.03
CA GLU A 55 -4.27 1.98 8.47
C GLU A 55 -5.39 3.01 8.34
N GLY A 56 -6.47 2.65 7.66
CA GLY A 56 -7.59 3.55 7.52
C GLY A 56 -8.62 3.02 6.55
N ASP A 57 -9.78 3.66 6.53
CA ASP A 57 -10.87 3.30 5.62
C ASP A 57 -10.64 4.03 4.29
N PRO A 58 -10.44 3.28 3.19
CA PRO A 58 -10.19 3.90 1.90
C PRO A 58 -11.38 4.70 1.36
N THR A 59 -12.57 4.51 1.95
CA THR A 59 -13.74 5.32 1.55
C THR A 59 -13.83 6.62 2.32
N ASP A 60 -12.98 6.84 3.33
CA ASP A 60 -12.96 8.07 4.11
C ASP A 60 -12.15 9.12 3.35
N PRO A 61 -12.77 10.23 2.93
CA PRO A 61 -12.05 11.26 2.17
C PRO A 61 -10.87 11.86 2.93
N LYS A 62 -10.86 11.78 4.25
CA LYS A 62 -9.73 12.28 5.03
C LYS A 62 -8.49 11.41 4.85
N VAL A 63 -8.67 10.15 4.55
CA VAL A 63 -7.58 9.20 4.42
C VAL A 63 -6.87 9.34 3.08
N LEU A 64 -7.64 9.63 2.03
CA LEU A 64 -7.11 9.67 0.66
C LEU A 64 -6.76 11.07 0.16
N LYS A 65 -6.77 12.02 1.02
CA LYS A 65 -6.41 13.38 0.61
C LYS A 65 -4.96 13.51 0.18
#